data_d941d6f20e0306a6187b1a6262fed34f
#
_entry.id   d941d6f20e0306a6187b1a6262fed34f
#
_cell.length_a   1.000
_cell.length_b   1.000
_cell.length_c   1.000
_cell.angle_alpha   90.00
_cell.angle_beta   90.00
_cell.angle_gamma   90.00
#
_symmetry.space_group_name_H-M   'P 1'
#
loop_
_entity.id
_entity.type
_entity.pdbx_description
1 polymer ?
#
loop_
_entity_poly.entity_id
_entity_poly.type
_entity_poly.pdbx_seq_one_letter_code
_entity_poly.pdbx_strand_id
1 'polypeptide(L)'
;GLVEIPIWFEDDVHLSRGRSCRLDELGLATQGLHVMTFHPVLVALDATSLDGYGRLKADLAQRGRRLVDATEDDFAPYRDQGGIGTLFKAVAAWLAANPTCQGGPLRQLAP
;
A
#
# COMPACT_ATOMS: atom_id res chain seq x y z
N GLY A 1 -25.48 10.15 12.07
CA GLY A 1 -24.46 9.43 12.85
C GLY A 1 -23.22 9.10 12.04
N LEU A 2 -22.16 8.78 12.72
CA LEU A 2 -20.91 8.32 12.09
C LEU A 2 -20.99 6.83 11.81
N VAL A 3 -20.49 6.44 10.63
CA VAL A 3 -20.33 5.03 10.26
C VAL A 3 -18.85 4.70 10.38
N GLU A 4 -18.51 3.74 11.23
CA GLU A 4 -17.15 3.20 11.31
C GLU A 4 -17.00 2.04 10.32
N ILE A 5 -15.98 2.15 9.47
CA ILE A 5 -15.62 1.07 8.53
C ILE A 5 -14.19 0.65 8.90
N PRO A 6 -14.01 -0.56 9.45
CA PRO A 6 -12.68 -1.00 9.85
C PRO A 6 -11.77 -1.21 8.63
N ILE A 7 -10.51 -0.84 8.77
CA ILE A 7 -9.48 -1.13 7.78
C ILE A 7 -9.05 -2.59 7.96
N TRP A 8 -9.18 -3.37 6.89
CA TRP A 8 -8.79 -4.77 6.87
C TRP A 8 -7.31 -4.96 6.58
N PHE A 9 -6.73 -4.09 5.74
CA PHE A 9 -5.31 -4.10 5.39
C PHE A 9 -4.78 -2.66 5.36
N GLU A 10 -3.63 -2.45 5.99
CA GLU A 10 -2.90 -1.19 5.96
C GLU A 10 -1.42 -1.50 5.73
N ASP A 11 -0.85 -0.98 4.66
CA ASP A 11 0.45 -1.40 4.17
C ASP A 11 1.60 -1.11 5.14
N ASP A 12 1.60 0.05 5.78
CA ASP A 12 2.63 0.41 6.77
C ASP A 12 2.56 -0.47 8.02
N VAL A 13 1.37 -0.78 8.50
CA VAL A 13 1.17 -1.69 9.62
C VAL A 13 1.61 -3.10 9.24
N HIS A 14 1.27 -3.54 8.04
CA HIS A 14 1.65 -4.84 7.50
C HIS A 14 3.18 -5.00 7.48
N LEU A 15 3.89 -3.99 6.96
CA LEU A 15 5.34 -3.96 6.94
C LEU A 15 5.95 -3.90 8.33
N SER A 16 5.38 -3.10 9.24
CA SER A 16 5.88 -2.97 10.62
C SER A 16 5.81 -4.30 11.39
N ARG A 17 4.91 -5.19 10.98
CA ARG A 17 4.78 -6.54 11.56
C ARG A 17 5.66 -7.58 10.87
N GLY A 18 6.50 -7.16 9.92
CA GLY A 18 7.40 -8.06 9.18
C GLY A 18 6.67 -9.07 8.29
N ARG A 19 5.46 -8.76 7.85
CA ARG A 19 4.67 -9.67 7.01
C ARG A 19 5.12 -9.62 5.57
N SER A 20 5.01 -10.75 4.86
CA SER A 20 5.34 -10.83 3.44
C SER A 20 4.29 -10.11 2.58
N CYS A 21 4.72 -9.64 1.41
CA CYS A 21 3.86 -8.98 0.44
C CYS A 21 3.31 -9.95 -0.60
N ARG A 22 2.95 -11.16 -0.19
CA ARG A 22 2.39 -12.19 -1.07
C ARG A 22 0.86 -12.11 -1.06
N LEU A 23 0.28 -12.06 -2.24
CA LEU A 23 -1.17 -11.98 -2.42
C LEU A 23 -1.90 -13.19 -1.81
N ASP A 24 -1.35 -14.39 -1.98
CA ASP A 24 -1.95 -15.63 -1.50
C ASP A 24 -2.03 -15.73 0.03
N GLU A 25 -1.25 -14.92 0.73
CA GLU A 25 -1.26 -14.87 2.21
C GLU A 25 -2.25 -13.85 2.78
N LEU A 26 -2.87 -13.02 1.93
CA LEU A 26 -3.81 -11.98 2.39
C LEU A 26 -5.22 -12.50 2.68
N GLY A 27 -5.65 -13.56 2.04
CA GLY A 27 -7.01 -14.07 2.20
C GLY A 27 -8.08 -13.22 1.51
N LEU A 28 -7.79 -12.62 0.34
CA LEU A 28 -8.75 -11.80 -0.41
C LEU A 28 -10.02 -12.54 -0.82
N ALA A 29 -9.94 -13.86 -0.97
CA ALA A 29 -11.10 -14.67 -1.34
C ALA A 29 -12.08 -14.92 -0.19
N THR A 30 -11.75 -14.51 1.03
CA THR A 30 -12.67 -14.61 2.17
C THR A 30 -13.86 -13.66 1.99
N GLN A 31 -15.05 -14.10 2.45
CA GLN A 31 -16.23 -13.27 2.38
C GLN A 31 -16.13 -12.04 3.28
N GLY A 32 -16.81 -10.98 2.88
CA GLY A 32 -16.92 -9.76 3.67
C GLY A 32 -16.36 -8.55 2.96
N LEU A 33 -16.40 -7.43 3.65
CA LEU A 33 -15.86 -6.17 3.18
C LEU A 33 -14.37 -6.09 3.54
N HIS A 34 -13.54 -5.86 2.54
CA HIS A 34 -12.11 -5.66 2.72
C HIS A 34 -11.74 -4.23 2.33
N VAL A 35 -11.47 -3.40 3.33
CA VAL A 35 -10.95 -2.04 3.12
C VAL A 35 -9.43 -2.10 3.16
N MET A 36 -8.80 -1.74 2.05
CA MET A 36 -7.35 -1.76 1.91
C MET A 36 -6.81 -0.34 1.77
N THR A 37 -5.81 -0.02 2.56
CA THR A 37 -5.11 1.27 2.51
C THR A 37 -3.70 1.06 2.01
N PHE A 38 -3.37 1.75 0.91
CA PHE A 38 -2.03 1.77 0.34
C PHE A 38 -1.52 3.22 0.33
N HIS A 39 -0.32 3.41 0.85
CA HIS A 39 0.35 4.71 0.80
C HIS A 39 1.15 4.84 -0.51
N PRO A 40 0.92 5.89 -1.30
CA PRO A 40 1.59 6.03 -2.60
C PRO A 40 3.10 5.91 -2.53
N VAL A 41 3.73 6.43 -1.48
CA VAL A 41 5.18 6.36 -1.31
C VAL A 41 5.67 4.92 -1.14
N LEU A 42 4.95 4.08 -0.38
CA LEU A 42 5.32 2.67 -0.18
C LEU A 42 5.09 1.85 -1.45
N VAL A 43 4.07 2.18 -2.22
CA VAL A 43 3.84 1.59 -3.56
C VAL A 43 4.97 1.97 -4.51
N ALA A 44 5.34 3.25 -4.57
CA ALA A 44 6.41 3.74 -5.45
C ALA A 44 7.78 3.14 -5.11
N LEU A 45 8.05 2.92 -3.83
CA LEU A 45 9.29 2.29 -3.36
C LEU A 45 9.27 0.77 -3.51
N ASP A 46 8.14 0.18 -3.86
CA ASP A 46 7.95 -1.27 -3.79
C ASP A 46 8.47 -1.83 -2.46
N ALA A 47 8.10 -1.17 -1.38
CA ALA A 47 8.69 -1.34 -0.06
C ALA A 47 8.45 -2.74 0.50
N THR A 48 9.51 -3.37 0.98
CA THR A 48 9.46 -4.64 1.73
C THR A 48 9.60 -4.42 3.23
N SER A 49 10.01 -3.22 3.63
CA SER A 49 10.08 -2.73 5.00
C SER A 49 9.91 -1.21 5.02
N LEU A 50 9.85 -0.61 6.20
CA LEU A 50 9.78 0.84 6.34
C LEU A 50 11.15 1.53 6.27
N ASP A 51 12.24 0.78 6.17
CA ASP A 51 13.60 1.32 6.21
C ASP A 51 13.89 2.25 5.03
N GLY A 52 13.54 1.85 3.82
CA GLY A 52 13.75 2.66 2.61
C GLY A 52 13.04 4.00 2.68
N TYR A 53 11.79 3.99 3.15
CA TYR A 53 11.01 5.23 3.36
C TYR A 53 11.67 6.16 4.39
N GLY A 54 12.12 5.61 5.51
CA GLY A 54 12.81 6.39 6.54
C GLY A 54 14.11 7.02 6.02
N ARG A 55 14.89 6.27 5.25
CA ARG A 55 16.14 6.74 4.63
C ARG A 55 15.88 7.80 3.56
N LEU A 56 14.85 7.62 2.73
CA LEU A 56 14.43 8.62 1.75
C LEU A 56 14.07 9.94 2.42
N LYS A 57 13.24 9.89 3.48
CA LYS A 57 12.86 11.10 4.22
C LYS A 57 14.08 11.82 4.82
N ALA A 58 14.98 11.08 5.42
CA ALA A 58 16.21 11.64 6.00
C ALA A 58 17.10 12.31 4.94
N ASP A 59 17.27 11.66 3.79
CA ASP A 59 18.05 12.20 2.68
C ASP A 59 17.43 13.49 2.12
N LEU A 60 16.13 13.49 1.89
CA LEU A 60 15.43 14.69 1.43
C LEU A 60 15.53 15.83 2.44
N ALA A 61 15.38 15.54 3.73
CA ALA A 61 15.47 16.54 4.80
C ALA A 61 16.87 17.18 4.84
N GLN A 62 17.94 16.38 4.68
CA GLN A 62 19.30 16.89 4.62
C GLN A 62 19.54 17.82 3.44
N ARG A 63 18.81 17.61 2.34
CA ARG A 63 18.88 18.45 1.14
C ARG A 63 17.86 19.60 1.16
N GLY A 64 17.15 19.82 2.27
CA GLY A 64 16.12 20.85 2.40
C GLY A 64 14.91 20.63 1.49
N ARG A 65 14.61 19.38 1.11
CA ARG A 65 13.52 19.03 0.21
C ARG A 65 12.40 18.29 0.94
N ARG A 66 11.17 18.49 0.46
CA ARG A 66 10.00 17.81 1.00
C ARG A 66 9.71 16.54 0.19
N LEU A 67 9.05 15.57 0.82
CA LEU A 67 8.64 14.34 0.12
C LEU A 67 7.75 14.62 -1.10
N VAL A 68 6.88 15.62 -1.01
CA VAL A 68 5.99 16.01 -2.12
C VAL A 68 6.75 16.51 -3.35
N ASP A 69 7.98 16.97 -3.17
CA ASP A 69 8.86 17.46 -4.25
C ASP A 69 9.84 16.38 -4.76
N ALA A 70 9.74 15.16 -4.23
CA ALA A 70 10.63 14.06 -4.59
C ALA A 70 10.42 13.63 -6.05
N THR A 71 11.52 13.33 -6.71
CA THR A 71 11.55 12.88 -8.11
C THR A 71 11.81 11.38 -8.20
N GLU A 72 11.69 10.82 -9.39
CA GLU A 72 12.04 9.43 -9.67
C GLU A 72 13.48 9.11 -9.24
N ASP A 73 14.41 10.01 -9.50
CA ASP A 73 15.82 9.84 -9.12
C ASP A 73 16.00 9.81 -7.60
N ASP A 74 15.15 10.52 -6.86
CA ASP A 74 15.18 10.48 -5.39
C ASP A 74 14.72 9.12 -4.85
N PHE A 75 13.72 8.50 -5.49
CA PHE A 75 13.17 7.21 -5.09
C PHE A 75 14.09 6.04 -5.45
N ALA A 76 14.74 6.11 -6.59
CA ALA A 76 15.46 4.98 -7.18
C ALA A 76 16.44 4.28 -6.21
N PRO A 77 17.29 5.00 -5.42
CA PRO A 77 18.23 4.36 -4.50
C PRO A 77 17.57 3.57 -3.36
N TYR A 78 16.30 3.83 -3.08
CA TYR A 78 15.59 3.28 -1.91
C TYR A 78 14.52 2.26 -2.30
N ARG A 79 14.41 1.91 -3.58
CA ARG A 79 13.46 0.90 -4.05
C ARG A 79 13.88 -0.49 -3.64
N ASP A 80 12.87 -1.26 -3.22
CA ASP A 80 12.98 -2.70 -3.05
C ASP A 80 12.40 -3.44 -4.27
N GLN A 81 12.20 -4.73 -4.14
CA GLN A 81 11.54 -5.58 -5.13
C GLN A 81 10.62 -6.57 -4.41
N GLY A 82 9.46 -6.84 -5.01
CA GLY A 82 8.51 -7.79 -4.44
C GLY A 82 7.84 -7.29 -3.17
N GLY A 83 7.67 -5.98 -3.03
CA GLY A 83 7.06 -5.34 -1.86
C GLY A 83 5.64 -4.85 -2.09
N ILE A 84 5.32 -3.71 -1.50
CA ILE A 84 3.97 -3.13 -1.50
C ILE A 84 3.51 -2.75 -2.91
N GLY A 85 4.39 -2.25 -3.78
CA GLY A 85 4.03 -1.93 -5.17
C GLY A 85 3.66 -3.18 -5.96
N THR A 86 4.40 -4.25 -5.80
CA THR A 86 4.12 -5.56 -6.39
C THR A 86 2.79 -6.10 -5.88
N LEU A 87 2.54 -6.04 -4.57
CA LEU A 87 1.29 -6.46 -3.95
C LEU A 87 0.10 -5.65 -4.46
N PHE A 88 0.24 -4.33 -4.55
CA PHE A 88 -0.80 -3.44 -5.06
C PHE A 88 -1.23 -3.85 -6.49
N LYS A 89 -0.26 -4.09 -7.37
CA LYS A 89 -0.52 -4.55 -8.74
C LYS A 89 -1.20 -5.92 -8.75
N ALA A 90 -0.76 -6.82 -7.89
CA ALA A 90 -1.35 -8.15 -7.77
C ALA A 90 -2.81 -8.10 -7.29
N VAL A 91 -3.13 -7.23 -6.34
CA VAL A 91 -4.51 -7.00 -5.88
C VAL A 91 -5.38 -6.47 -7.03
N ALA A 92 -4.89 -5.49 -7.78
CA ALA A 92 -5.60 -4.93 -8.91
C ALA A 92 -5.88 -6.00 -9.99
N ALA A 93 -4.88 -6.82 -10.30
CA ALA A 93 -5.02 -7.93 -11.27
C ALA A 93 -6.01 -8.99 -10.77
N TRP A 94 -5.97 -9.31 -9.48
CA TRP A 94 -6.91 -10.25 -8.87
C TRP A 94 -8.35 -9.75 -8.95
N LEU A 95 -8.59 -8.48 -8.65
CA LEU A 95 -9.92 -7.87 -8.79
C LEU A 95 -10.43 -7.92 -10.23
N ALA A 96 -9.57 -7.66 -11.21
CA ALA A 96 -9.93 -7.73 -12.62
C ALA A 96 -10.29 -9.17 -13.05
N ALA A 97 -9.65 -10.17 -12.45
CA ALA A 97 -9.88 -11.59 -12.75
C ALA A 97 -11.06 -12.19 -11.99
N ASN A 98 -11.61 -11.49 -10.99
CA ASN A 98 -12.70 -11.96 -10.13
C ASN A 98 -13.87 -10.97 -10.17
N PRO A 99 -14.68 -10.97 -11.26
CA PRO A 99 -15.71 -9.96 -11.48
C PRO A 99 -16.88 -10.04 -10.49
N THR A 100 -16.98 -11.12 -9.72
CA THR A 100 -17.96 -11.24 -8.62
C THR A 100 -17.60 -10.40 -7.41
N CYS A 101 -16.32 -9.95 -7.32
CA CYS A 101 -15.87 -9.04 -6.29
C CYS A 101 -16.09 -7.61 -6.77
N GLN A 102 -16.85 -6.84 -6.00
CA GLN A 102 -17.15 -5.45 -6.34
C GLN A 102 -16.18 -4.54 -5.59
N GLY A 103 -15.40 -3.77 -6.33
CA GLY A 103 -14.61 -2.68 -5.79
C GLY A 103 -15.34 -1.35 -5.98
N GLY A 104 -15.14 -0.42 -5.07
CA GLY A 104 -15.73 0.91 -5.18
C GLY A 104 -15.37 1.85 -4.05
N PRO A 105 -15.72 3.11 -4.18
CA PRO A 105 -15.45 4.09 -3.14
C PRO A 105 -16.32 3.86 -1.91
N LEU A 106 -15.76 4.15 -0.74
CA LEU A 106 -16.41 3.92 0.56
C LEU A 106 -17.77 4.63 0.68
N ARG A 107 -17.93 5.80 0.03
CA ARG A 107 -19.21 6.54 0.04
C ARG A 107 -20.40 5.72 -0.49
N GLN A 108 -20.15 4.70 -1.31
CA GLN A 108 -21.21 3.83 -1.82
C GLN A 108 -21.69 2.82 -0.80
N LEU A 109 -20.96 2.65 0.31
CA LEU A 109 -21.30 1.75 1.40
C LEU A 109 -22.07 2.45 2.51
N ALA A 110 -22.10 3.77 2.51
CA ALA A 110 -22.88 4.54 3.49
C ALA A 110 -24.37 4.44 3.16
N PRO A 111 -25.22 4.19 4.18
CA PRO A 111 -26.66 4.18 3.99
C PRO A 111 -27.22 5.58 3.65
#